data_e06b7ac79d2fec79b30170ea2ebec6ea
#
_entry.id   e06b7ac79d2fec79b30170ea2ebec6ea
#
_cell.length_a   1.000
_cell.length_b   1.000
_cell.length_c   1.000
_cell.angle_alpha   90.00
_cell.angle_beta   90.00
_cell.angle_gamma   90.00
#
_symmetry.space_group_name_H-M   'P 1'
#
loop_
_entity.id
_entity.type
_entity.pdbx_description
1 polymer ?
#
loop_
_entity_poly.entity_id
_entity_poly.type
_entity_poly.pdbx_seq_one_letter_code
_entity_poly.pdbx_strand_id
1 'polypeptide(L)'
;MAEISRSALFGKLNKLAYRGIESATVFCKLRGNPYVELVHWIHQILQLQDSDLHRIIKQFNLNPSNLARDITDALDRLPRGSSSISDLSSDVEEAVERGWVFATLMFGEAQVRTGYLLVGCMRTRNLRNALLHISAEFDKVKPEALLEKFAEVVAGSPEDGQHANDGFRMGGGSAPGEASGAMSPAQMGKQEALAQ
;
A
#
# COMPACT_ATOMS: atom_id res chain seq x y z
N MET A 1 -6.69 -18.36 -16.59
CA MET A 1 -6.44 -16.90 -16.41
C MET A 1 -5.09 -16.72 -15.77
N ALA A 2 -4.30 -15.78 -16.27
CA ALA A 2 -3.03 -15.46 -15.64
C ALA A 2 -3.29 -14.74 -14.30
N GLU A 3 -2.76 -15.26 -13.22
CA GLU A 3 -2.80 -14.60 -11.93
C GLU A 3 -1.74 -13.51 -11.89
N ILE A 4 -2.08 -12.39 -11.24
CA ILE A 4 -1.11 -11.34 -10.95
C ILE A 4 -0.11 -11.92 -9.94
N SER A 5 1.18 -11.89 -10.27
CA SER A 5 2.19 -12.38 -9.33
C SER A 5 2.21 -11.52 -8.07
N ARG A 6 2.37 -12.17 -6.93
CA ARG A 6 2.46 -11.49 -5.64
C ARG A 6 3.63 -10.49 -5.61
N SER A 7 4.75 -10.87 -6.19
CA SER A 7 5.93 -10.00 -6.32
C SER A 7 5.62 -8.72 -7.12
N ALA A 8 4.90 -8.84 -8.24
CA ALA A 8 4.50 -7.68 -9.05
C ALA A 8 3.53 -6.78 -8.26
N LEU A 9 2.57 -7.37 -7.56
CA LEU A 9 1.57 -6.64 -6.79
C LEU A 9 2.21 -5.87 -5.63
N PHE A 10 2.96 -6.54 -4.78
CA PHE A 10 3.59 -5.92 -3.61
C PHE A 10 4.74 -4.98 -3.99
N GLY A 11 5.35 -5.17 -5.14
CA GLY A 11 6.33 -4.24 -5.70
C GLY A 11 5.77 -2.84 -5.97
N LYS A 12 4.44 -2.70 -6.12
CA LYS A 12 3.77 -1.40 -6.32
C LYS A 12 3.63 -0.60 -5.04
N LEU A 13 3.77 -1.21 -3.87
CA LEU A 13 3.79 -0.48 -2.61
C LEU A 13 4.95 0.51 -2.58
N ASN A 14 4.75 1.67 -1.97
CA ASN A 14 5.87 2.53 -1.68
C ASN A 14 6.76 1.91 -0.61
N LYS A 15 7.92 2.51 -0.38
CA LYS A 15 8.93 1.98 0.51
C LYS A 15 8.44 1.80 1.94
N LEU A 16 7.68 2.76 2.46
CA LEU A 16 7.13 2.71 3.81
C LEU A 16 6.14 1.56 3.97
N ALA A 17 5.18 1.44 3.06
CA ALA A 17 4.19 0.37 3.09
C ALA A 17 4.83 -1.03 2.91
N TYR A 18 5.81 -1.14 2.02
CA TYR A 18 6.54 -2.39 1.80
C TYR A 18 7.33 -2.82 3.03
N ARG A 19 8.07 -1.91 3.66
CA ARG A 19 8.76 -2.19 4.92
C ARG A 19 7.79 -2.56 6.04
N GLY A 20 6.61 -1.96 6.03
CA GLY A 20 5.54 -2.30 6.96
C GLY A 20 5.09 -3.76 6.82
N ILE A 21 4.95 -4.27 5.59
CA ILE A 21 4.56 -5.67 5.38
C ILE A 21 5.70 -6.64 5.73
N GLU A 22 6.95 -6.28 5.49
CA GLU A 22 8.10 -7.05 5.94
C GLU A 22 8.13 -7.16 7.46
N SER A 23 7.98 -6.03 8.16
CA SER A 23 7.90 -5.99 9.62
C SER A 23 6.70 -6.75 10.17
N ALA A 24 5.56 -6.66 9.49
CA ALA A 24 4.36 -7.40 9.85
C ALA A 24 4.56 -8.92 9.74
N THR A 25 5.33 -9.36 8.75
CA THR A 25 5.66 -10.79 8.57
C THR A 25 6.52 -11.29 9.73
N VAL A 26 7.55 -10.55 10.12
CA VAL A 26 8.39 -10.88 11.27
C VAL A 26 7.56 -10.89 12.56
N PHE A 27 6.75 -9.87 12.76
CA PHE A 27 5.88 -9.74 13.94
C PHE A 27 4.87 -10.89 14.03
N CYS A 28 4.23 -11.27 12.93
CA CYS A 28 3.33 -12.41 12.84
C CYS A 28 4.03 -13.71 13.26
N LYS A 29 5.24 -13.92 12.77
CA LYS A 29 6.07 -15.10 13.13
C LYS A 29 6.39 -15.13 14.61
N LEU A 30 6.80 -14.01 15.19
CA LEU A 30 7.12 -13.91 16.61
C LEU A 30 5.91 -14.17 17.51
N ARG A 31 4.72 -13.83 17.04
CA ARG A 31 3.48 -14.12 17.76
C ARG A 31 2.95 -15.55 17.58
N GLY A 32 3.54 -16.30 16.66
CA GLY A 32 3.07 -17.64 16.33
C GLY A 32 1.72 -17.67 15.61
N ASN A 33 1.38 -16.61 14.87
CA ASN A 33 0.17 -16.55 14.06
C ASN A 33 0.41 -17.23 12.71
N PRO A 34 -0.56 -17.99 12.16
CA PRO A 34 -0.35 -18.72 10.91
C PRO A 34 -0.40 -17.85 9.66
N TYR A 35 -1.11 -16.73 9.70
CA TYR A 35 -1.28 -15.83 8.56
C TYR A 35 -0.94 -14.40 8.93
N VAL A 36 -0.31 -13.68 7.98
CA VAL A 36 -0.12 -12.23 8.10
C VAL A 36 -1.44 -11.55 7.75
N GLU A 37 -2.06 -10.89 8.73
CA GLU A 37 -3.34 -10.23 8.63
C GLU A 37 -3.20 -8.71 8.48
N LEU A 38 -4.28 -8.05 8.06
CA LEU A 38 -4.31 -6.58 8.02
C LEU A 38 -3.93 -5.95 9.35
N VAL A 39 -4.36 -6.54 10.47
CA VAL A 39 -4.07 -6.02 11.79
C VAL A 39 -2.56 -6.01 12.10
N HIS A 40 -1.81 -7.02 11.64
CA HIS A 40 -0.35 -7.02 11.77
C HIS A 40 0.27 -5.84 11.02
N TRP A 41 -0.19 -5.61 9.80
CA TRP A 41 0.33 -4.54 8.94
C TRP A 41 0.02 -3.16 9.51
N ILE A 42 -1.23 -2.93 9.89
CA ILE A 42 -1.67 -1.68 10.51
C ILE A 42 -0.89 -1.42 11.81
N HIS A 43 -0.72 -2.44 12.65
CA HIS A 43 0.05 -2.32 13.88
C HIS A 43 1.49 -1.85 13.60
N GLN A 44 2.16 -2.45 12.62
CA GLN A 44 3.53 -2.09 12.28
C GLN A 44 3.65 -0.68 11.69
N ILE A 45 2.70 -0.28 10.85
CA ILE A 45 2.66 1.10 10.32
C ILE A 45 2.49 2.10 11.47
N LEU A 46 1.62 1.82 12.43
CA LEU A 46 1.37 2.71 13.56
C LEU A 46 2.51 2.75 14.58
N GLN A 47 3.46 1.82 14.54
CA GLN A 47 4.70 1.91 15.33
C GLN A 47 5.67 2.95 14.78
N LEU A 48 5.50 3.39 13.54
CA LEU A 48 6.28 4.48 12.96
C LEU A 48 5.87 5.81 13.57
N GLN A 49 6.72 6.84 13.42
CA GLN A 49 6.42 8.17 13.95
C GLN A 49 5.36 8.91 13.14
N ASP A 50 5.33 8.68 11.84
CA ASP A 50 4.40 9.35 10.92
C ASP A 50 4.16 8.50 9.67
N SER A 51 3.00 8.66 9.08
CA SER A 51 2.58 8.05 7.81
C SER A 51 1.28 8.71 7.36
N ASP A 52 0.81 8.36 6.16
CA ASP A 52 -0.54 8.75 5.74
C ASP A 52 -1.59 8.30 6.74
N LEU A 53 -1.45 7.09 7.26
CA LEU A 53 -2.40 6.51 8.21
C LEU A 53 -2.49 7.34 9.50
N HIS A 54 -1.34 7.80 10.04
CA HIS A 54 -1.31 8.68 11.21
C HIS A 54 -2.05 9.99 10.93
N ARG A 55 -1.87 10.57 9.75
CA ARG A 55 -2.51 11.83 9.37
C ARG A 55 -4.01 11.69 9.17
N ILE A 56 -4.44 10.57 8.61
CA ILE A 56 -5.87 10.24 8.47
C ILE A 56 -6.51 10.04 9.84
N ILE A 57 -5.86 9.33 10.74
CA ILE A 57 -6.31 9.14 12.13
C ILE A 57 -6.52 10.48 12.81
N LYS A 58 -5.58 11.39 12.66
CA LYS A 58 -5.67 12.73 13.24
C LYS A 58 -6.80 13.56 12.61
N GLN A 59 -6.91 13.54 11.29
CA GLN A 59 -7.92 14.33 10.56
C GLN A 59 -9.36 13.93 10.93
N PHE A 60 -9.61 12.63 11.07
CA PHE A 60 -10.94 12.11 11.39
C PHE A 60 -11.17 11.88 12.87
N ASN A 61 -10.26 12.35 13.72
CA ASN A 61 -10.37 12.30 15.20
C ASN A 61 -10.58 10.89 15.74
N LEU A 62 -9.92 9.88 15.16
CA LEU A 62 -9.86 8.56 15.77
C LEU A 62 -9.14 8.68 17.12
N ASN A 63 -9.68 8.03 18.14
CA ASN A 63 -9.05 8.03 19.47
C ASN A 63 -7.85 7.09 19.46
N PRO A 64 -6.60 7.61 19.61
CA PRO A 64 -5.40 6.76 19.52
C PRO A 64 -5.35 5.68 20.60
N SER A 65 -5.81 5.98 21.82
CA SER A 65 -5.81 5.02 22.92
C SER A 65 -6.81 3.88 22.69
N ASN A 66 -8.00 4.20 22.20
CA ASN A 66 -9.00 3.19 21.82
C ASN A 66 -8.49 2.33 20.66
N LEU A 67 -7.91 2.97 19.65
CA LEU A 67 -7.38 2.27 18.49
C LEU A 67 -6.25 1.31 18.89
N ALA A 68 -5.31 1.75 19.72
CA ALA A 68 -4.20 0.92 20.19
C ALA A 68 -4.71 -0.29 21.00
N ARG A 69 -5.67 -0.07 21.88
CA ARG A 69 -6.31 -1.14 22.65
C ARG A 69 -7.04 -2.13 21.74
N ASP A 70 -7.83 -1.63 20.81
CA ASP A 70 -8.60 -2.46 19.89
C ASP A 70 -7.70 -3.31 19.00
N ILE A 71 -6.59 -2.74 18.54
CA ILE A 71 -5.57 -3.47 17.76
C ILE A 71 -4.94 -4.58 18.60
N THR A 72 -4.56 -4.30 19.84
CA THR A 72 -4.02 -5.31 20.75
C THR A 72 -5.02 -6.44 20.98
N ASP A 73 -6.28 -6.11 21.22
CA ASP A 73 -7.34 -7.09 21.39
C ASP A 73 -7.56 -7.94 20.12
N ALA A 74 -7.53 -7.32 18.96
CA ALA A 74 -7.66 -8.01 17.69
C ALA A 74 -6.50 -8.97 17.45
N LEU A 75 -5.27 -8.57 17.76
CA LEU A 75 -4.08 -9.44 17.69
C LEU A 75 -4.21 -10.63 18.63
N ASP A 76 -4.72 -10.41 19.85
CA ASP A 76 -4.86 -11.47 20.86
C ASP A 76 -5.95 -12.49 20.50
N ARG A 77 -6.91 -12.12 19.65
CA ARG A 77 -7.93 -13.03 19.13
C ARG A 77 -7.44 -13.95 18.01
N LEU A 78 -6.29 -13.65 17.39
CA LEU A 78 -5.75 -14.46 16.30
C LEU A 78 -5.25 -15.82 16.80
N PRO A 79 -5.36 -16.88 15.98
CA PRO A 79 -4.81 -18.19 16.31
C PRO A 79 -3.31 -18.12 16.58
N ARG A 80 -2.83 -18.86 17.58
CA ARG A 80 -1.42 -18.91 17.98
C ARG A 80 -0.91 -20.35 17.93
N GLY A 81 0.38 -20.53 18.13
CA GLY A 81 1.04 -21.83 18.21
C GLY A 81 1.54 -22.37 16.89
N SER A 82 1.51 -21.54 15.86
CA SER A 82 2.07 -21.91 14.56
C SER A 82 3.61 -21.78 14.59
N SER A 83 4.30 -22.81 14.12
CA SER A 83 5.78 -22.82 14.04
C SER A 83 6.29 -22.08 12.81
N SER A 84 5.44 -21.83 11.83
CA SER A 84 5.78 -21.14 10.59
C SER A 84 4.58 -20.35 10.09
N ILE A 85 4.85 -19.33 9.27
CA ILE A 85 3.81 -18.57 8.59
C ILE A 85 3.36 -19.41 7.38
N SER A 86 2.05 -19.68 7.28
CA SER A 86 1.47 -20.38 6.14
C SER A 86 1.40 -19.47 4.92
N ASP A 87 0.91 -18.22 5.08
CA ASP A 87 0.79 -17.27 3.97
C ASP A 87 0.41 -15.85 4.46
N LEU A 88 0.36 -14.93 3.50
CA LEU A 88 -0.36 -13.67 3.65
C LEU A 88 -1.87 -13.95 3.56
N SER A 89 -2.68 -13.25 4.34
CA SER A 89 -4.12 -13.40 4.22
C SER A 89 -4.63 -12.83 2.89
N SER A 90 -5.77 -13.33 2.44
CA SER A 90 -6.43 -12.81 1.24
C SER A 90 -6.80 -11.33 1.38
N ASP A 91 -7.14 -10.89 2.58
CA ASP A 91 -7.46 -9.48 2.86
C ASP A 91 -6.25 -8.57 2.63
N VAL A 92 -5.05 -9.02 2.98
CA VAL A 92 -3.80 -8.27 2.74
C VAL A 92 -3.56 -8.12 1.24
N GLU A 93 -3.68 -9.20 0.48
CA GLU A 93 -3.53 -9.13 -0.98
C GLU A 93 -4.58 -8.24 -1.63
N GLU A 94 -5.84 -8.41 -1.26
CA GLU A 94 -6.94 -7.60 -1.80
C GLU A 94 -6.77 -6.12 -1.46
N ALA A 95 -6.27 -5.79 -0.27
CA ALA A 95 -5.98 -4.41 0.11
C ALA A 95 -4.98 -3.76 -0.84
N VAL A 96 -3.94 -4.47 -1.23
CA VAL A 96 -2.94 -3.97 -2.19
C VAL A 96 -3.56 -3.79 -3.58
N GLU A 97 -4.31 -4.77 -4.06
CA GLU A 97 -5.03 -4.69 -5.34
C GLU A 97 -5.96 -3.49 -5.39
N ARG A 98 -6.79 -3.32 -4.37
CA ARG A 98 -7.74 -2.19 -4.28
C ARG A 98 -7.00 -0.86 -4.12
N GLY A 99 -5.95 -0.83 -3.33
CA GLY A 99 -5.06 0.34 -3.21
C GLY A 99 -4.47 0.76 -4.55
N TRP A 100 -4.03 -0.20 -5.36
CA TRP A 100 -3.50 0.06 -6.71
C TRP A 100 -4.58 0.62 -7.66
N VAL A 101 -5.78 0.09 -7.61
CA VAL A 101 -6.90 0.60 -8.41
C VAL A 101 -7.16 2.08 -8.11
N PHE A 102 -7.24 2.46 -6.84
CA PHE A 102 -7.44 3.85 -6.46
C PHE A 102 -6.23 4.73 -6.77
N ALA A 103 -5.02 4.25 -6.49
CA ALA A 103 -3.78 4.98 -6.77
C ALA A 103 -3.72 5.39 -8.26
N THR A 104 -3.96 4.45 -9.15
CA THR A 104 -3.84 4.67 -10.60
C THR A 104 -5.04 5.41 -11.18
N LEU A 105 -6.25 4.98 -10.88
CA LEU A 105 -7.47 5.50 -11.53
C LEU A 105 -7.96 6.80 -10.91
N MET A 106 -7.82 6.98 -9.60
CA MET A 106 -8.30 8.17 -8.91
C MET A 106 -7.22 9.24 -8.75
N PHE A 107 -5.99 8.84 -8.44
CA PHE A 107 -4.92 9.77 -8.09
C PHE A 107 -3.84 9.88 -9.16
N GLY A 108 -3.87 9.05 -10.20
CA GLY A 108 -2.86 9.05 -11.27
C GLY A 108 -1.44 8.75 -10.79
N GLU A 109 -1.32 7.97 -9.72
CA GLU A 109 -0.04 7.64 -9.10
C GLU A 109 0.41 6.22 -9.47
N ALA A 110 1.72 6.04 -9.56
CA ALA A 110 2.34 4.77 -9.92
C ALA A 110 2.81 3.96 -8.71
N GLN A 111 2.32 4.29 -7.54
CA GLN A 111 2.67 3.65 -6.28
C GLN A 111 1.46 3.52 -5.37
N VAL A 112 1.52 2.57 -4.46
CA VAL A 112 0.50 2.42 -3.42
C VAL A 112 1.08 2.90 -2.09
N ARG A 113 0.57 4.01 -1.59
CA ARG A 113 0.89 4.53 -0.27
C ARG A 113 -0.13 4.02 0.76
N THR A 114 0.19 4.13 2.06
CA THR A 114 -0.70 3.60 3.10
C THR A 114 -2.09 4.24 3.09
N GLY A 115 -2.18 5.50 2.72
CA GLY A 115 -3.47 6.18 2.55
C GLY A 115 -4.32 5.56 1.45
N TYR A 116 -3.73 5.14 0.34
CA TYR A 116 -4.46 4.45 -0.73
C TYR A 116 -4.89 3.05 -0.33
N LEU A 117 -4.10 2.35 0.47
CA LEU A 117 -4.51 1.08 1.07
C LEU A 117 -5.77 1.25 1.91
N LEU A 118 -5.80 2.28 2.74
CA LEU A 118 -6.97 2.57 3.58
C LEU A 118 -8.19 2.92 2.74
N VAL A 119 -8.04 3.77 1.72
CA VAL A 119 -9.13 4.10 0.78
C VAL A 119 -9.66 2.83 0.13
N GLY A 120 -8.78 1.98 -0.39
CA GLY A 120 -9.15 0.71 -1.00
C GLY A 120 -9.92 -0.20 -0.05
N CYS A 121 -9.47 -0.30 1.20
CA CYS A 121 -10.17 -1.06 2.23
C CYS A 121 -11.54 -0.47 2.56
N MET A 122 -11.62 0.84 2.74
CA MET A 122 -12.89 1.50 3.09
C MET A 122 -13.94 1.42 1.98
N ARG A 123 -13.52 1.31 0.74
CA ARG A 123 -14.41 1.21 -0.45
C ARG A 123 -14.69 -0.22 -0.87
N THR A 124 -14.18 -1.20 -0.17
CA THR A 124 -14.40 -2.61 -0.44
C THR A 124 -15.10 -3.25 0.76
N ARG A 125 -16.31 -3.78 0.57
CA ARG A 125 -17.20 -4.17 1.65
C ARG A 125 -16.56 -5.13 2.67
N ASN A 126 -15.95 -6.21 2.20
CA ASN A 126 -15.32 -7.20 3.09
C ASN A 126 -14.10 -6.63 3.83
N LEU A 127 -13.31 -5.79 3.17
CA LEU A 127 -12.15 -5.15 3.79
C LEU A 127 -12.57 -4.09 4.80
N ARG A 128 -13.61 -3.32 4.50
CA ARG A 128 -14.20 -2.38 5.45
C ARG A 128 -14.70 -3.12 6.71
N ASN A 129 -15.40 -4.22 6.52
CA ASN A 129 -15.84 -5.05 7.64
C ASN A 129 -14.65 -5.58 8.47
N ALA A 130 -13.57 -5.99 7.81
CA ALA A 130 -12.35 -6.41 8.48
C ALA A 130 -11.75 -5.28 9.33
N LEU A 131 -11.70 -4.05 8.82
CA LEU A 131 -11.23 -2.88 9.56
C LEU A 131 -12.13 -2.59 10.78
N LEU A 132 -13.45 -2.64 10.61
CA LEU A 132 -14.40 -2.41 11.71
C LEU A 132 -14.34 -3.52 12.77
N HIS A 133 -13.99 -4.73 12.39
CA HIS A 133 -13.70 -5.82 13.31
C HIS A 133 -12.41 -5.59 14.13
N ILE A 134 -11.44 -4.91 13.56
CA ILE A 134 -10.23 -4.50 14.28
C ILE A 134 -10.57 -3.40 15.28
N SER A 135 -11.24 -2.34 14.83
CA SER A 135 -11.66 -1.23 15.69
C SER A 135 -12.83 -0.47 15.08
N ALA A 136 -13.84 -0.19 15.90
CA ALA A 136 -14.95 0.68 15.53
C ALA A 136 -14.51 2.12 15.24
N GLU A 137 -13.31 2.52 15.70
CA GLU A 137 -12.74 3.83 15.39
C GLU A 137 -12.66 4.11 13.90
N PHE A 138 -12.42 3.09 13.07
CA PHE A 138 -12.36 3.24 11.62
C PHE A 138 -13.68 3.72 10.99
N ASP A 139 -14.81 3.57 11.66
CA ASP A 139 -16.09 4.10 11.16
C ASP A 139 -16.11 5.63 11.09
N LYS A 140 -15.23 6.31 11.83
CA LYS A 140 -15.08 7.76 11.79
C LYS A 140 -14.46 8.25 10.48
N VAL A 141 -13.73 7.40 9.78
CA VAL A 141 -13.15 7.73 8.47
C VAL A 141 -14.26 7.70 7.43
N LYS A 142 -14.55 8.86 6.85
CA LYS A 142 -15.55 8.98 5.78
C LYS A 142 -14.84 8.93 4.44
N PRO A 143 -15.04 7.85 3.65
CA PRO A 143 -14.30 7.65 2.41
C PRO A 143 -14.45 8.80 1.42
N GLU A 144 -15.63 9.36 1.29
CA GLU A 144 -15.91 10.47 0.37
C GLU A 144 -15.13 11.72 0.74
N ALA A 145 -15.13 12.08 2.03
CA ALA A 145 -14.38 13.21 2.54
C ALA A 145 -12.86 13.01 2.42
N LEU A 146 -12.39 11.79 2.65
CA LEU A 146 -10.98 11.43 2.49
C LEU A 146 -10.54 11.54 1.02
N LEU A 147 -11.35 11.01 0.10
CA LEU A 147 -11.06 11.09 -1.34
C LEU A 147 -11.01 12.52 -1.85
N GLU A 148 -11.96 13.35 -1.42
CA GLU A 148 -12.04 14.76 -1.84
C GLU A 148 -10.85 15.58 -1.38
N LYS A 149 -10.35 15.35 -0.16
CA LYS A 149 -9.30 16.14 0.47
C LYS A 149 -8.01 15.36 0.72
N PHE A 150 -7.79 14.28 0.01
CA PHE A 150 -6.69 13.35 0.28
C PHE A 150 -5.34 14.07 0.36
N ALA A 151 -5.01 14.89 -0.65
CA ALA A 151 -3.73 15.58 -0.70
C ALA A 151 -3.52 16.53 0.49
N GLU A 152 -4.57 17.19 0.96
CA GLU A 152 -4.51 18.06 2.13
C GLU A 152 -4.33 17.27 3.42
N VAL A 153 -5.06 16.15 3.54
CA VAL A 153 -5.03 15.31 4.76
C VAL A 153 -3.64 14.72 5.00
N VAL A 154 -3.00 14.25 3.93
CA VAL A 154 -1.70 13.58 4.02
C VAL A 154 -0.51 14.50 3.73
N ALA A 155 -0.74 15.79 3.48
CA ALA A 155 0.32 16.74 3.14
C ALA A 155 1.44 16.74 4.19
N GLY A 156 2.68 16.61 3.74
CA GLY A 156 3.87 16.55 4.60
C GLY A 156 4.15 15.18 5.20
N SER A 157 3.37 14.16 4.83
CA SER A 157 3.65 12.77 5.22
C SER A 157 5.01 12.31 4.68
N PRO A 158 5.74 11.45 5.41
CA PRO A 158 6.99 10.87 4.89
C PRO A 158 6.78 10.01 3.65
N GLU A 159 5.54 9.70 3.30
CA GLU A 159 5.21 8.98 2.07
C GLU A 159 5.15 9.90 0.84
N ASP A 160 5.12 11.22 1.03
CA ASP A 160 5.20 12.19 -0.07
C ASP A 160 6.54 12.05 -0.80
N GLY A 161 6.49 11.94 -2.12
CA GLY A 161 7.68 11.81 -2.95
C GLY A 161 8.31 10.41 -2.96
N GLN A 162 7.76 9.43 -2.25
CA GLN A 162 8.19 8.04 -2.38
C GLN A 162 7.74 7.45 -3.73
N HIS A 163 8.36 6.36 -4.11
CA HIS A 163 8.08 5.64 -5.35
C HIS A 163 7.74 4.18 -5.03
N ALA A 164 7.17 3.48 -6.03
CA ALA A 164 6.96 2.05 -5.92
C ALA A 164 8.28 1.32 -5.61
N ASN A 165 8.19 0.29 -4.80
CA ASN A 165 9.37 -0.45 -4.34
C ASN A 165 10.11 -1.15 -5.50
N ASP A 166 9.41 -1.49 -6.58
CA ASP A 166 9.97 -2.07 -7.80
C ASP A 166 10.54 -1.03 -8.77
N GLY A 167 10.48 0.26 -8.43
CA GLY A 167 10.95 1.36 -9.25
C GLY A 167 10.02 1.77 -10.40
N PHE A 168 8.84 1.17 -10.48
CA PHE A 168 7.86 1.51 -11.50
C PHE A 168 7.42 2.97 -11.41
N ARG A 169 7.32 3.65 -12.56
CA ARG A 169 6.83 5.03 -12.67
C ARG A 169 5.86 5.15 -13.83
N MET A 170 4.75 5.85 -13.62
CA MET A 170 3.87 6.23 -14.70
C MET A 170 4.47 7.44 -15.44
N GLY A 171 4.42 7.42 -16.76
CA GLY A 171 4.93 8.51 -17.59
C GLY A 171 6.34 8.32 -18.10
N GLY A 172 6.99 7.19 -17.82
CA GLY A 172 8.22 6.77 -18.53
C GLY A 172 7.95 6.12 -19.88
N GLY A 173 6.69 6.07 -20.31
CA GLY A 173 6.32 5.60 -21.63
C GLY A 173 6.57 6.68 -22.68
N SER A 174 7.02 6.28 -23.85
CA SER A 174 7.14 7.13 -25.03
C SER A 174 5.84 7.90 -25.25
N ALA A 175 5.95 9.19 -25.59
CA ALA A 175 4.79 9.96 -25.99
C ALA A 175 4.04 9.25 -27.13
N PRO A 176 2.70 9.41 -27.25
CA PRO A 176 1.96 8.82 -28.36
C PRO A 176 2.58 9.25 -29.70
N GLY A 177 3.09 8.27 -30.45
CA GLY A 177 3.77 8.53 -31.72
C GLY A 177 5.29 8.30 -31.74
N GLU A 178 5.93 8.11 -30.58
CA GLU A 178 7.32 7.67 -30.56
C GLU A 178 7.38 6.15 -30.70
N ALA A 179 7.91 5.69 -31.82
CA ALA A 179 8.13 4.27 -32.02
C ALA A 179 9.20 3.78 -31.05
N SER A 180 8.83 2.86 -30.21
CA SER A 180 9.74 2.20 -29.29
C SER A 180 10.89 1.58 -30.08
N GLY A 181 12.11 2.09 -29.93
CA GLY A 181 13.29 1.58 -30.57
C GLY A 181 13.70 2.25 -31.89
N ALA A 182 13.02 3.31 -32.32
CA ALA A 182 13.49 4.08 -33.46
C ALA A 182 14.69 4.94 -33.05
N MET A 183 15.85 4.65 -33.62
CA MET A 183 17.01 5.53 -33.47
C MET A 183 16.77 6.83 -34.21
N SER A 184 17.16 7.95 -33.61
CA SER A 184 17.16 9.23 -34.33
C SER A 184 18.11 9.20 -35.51
N PRO A 185 17.84 9.97 -36.58
CA PRO A 185 18.74 10.04 -37.75
C PRO A 185 20.18 10.39 -37.38
N ALA A 186 20.39 11.14 -36.30
CA ALA A 186 21.73 11.50 -35.82
C ALA A 186 22.49 10.30 -35.19
N GLN A 187 21.79 9.29 -34.71
CA GLN A 187 22.39 8.09 -34.14
C GLN A 187 22.72 7.07 -35.26
N MET A 188 21.94 7.04 -36.31
CA MET A 188 22.25 6.20 -37.49
C MET A 188 23.52 6.65 -38.21
N GLY A 189 23.71 7.95 -38.38
CA GLY A 189 24.92 8.49 -39.00
C GLY A 189 26.20 8.24 -38.19
N LYS A 190 26.12 8.11 -36.89
CA LYS A 190 27.27 7.79 -36.04
C LYS A 190 27.65 6.32 -36.08
N GLN A 191 26.70 5.44 -36.31
CA GLN A 191 26.98 4.00 -36.44
C GLN A 191 27.62 3.66 -37.81
N GLU A 192 27.20 4.33 -38.87
CA GLU A 192 27.82 4.16 -40.17
C GLU A 192 29.26 4.68 -40.21
N ALA A 193 29.54 5.75 -39.48
CA ALA A 193 30.89 6.31 -39.38
C ALA A 193 31.86 5.44 -38.55
N LEU A 194 31.38 4.57 -37.73
CA LEU A 194 32.18 3.64 -36.93
C LEU A 194 32.38 2.27 -37.58
N ALA A 195 31.66 1.99 -38.67
CA ALA A 195 31.75 0.73 -39.43
C ALA A 195 32.73 0.78 -40.63
N GLN A 196 33.41 1.92 -40.88
CA GLN A 196 34.48 2.11 -41.83
C GLN A 196 35.80 2.28 -41.10
#